data_b086a87201763ec74205a58942bed3a0
#
_entry.id   b086a87201763ec74205a58942bed3a0
#
_cell.length_a   1.000
_cell.length_b   1.000
_cell.length_c   1.000
_cell.angle_alpha   90.00
_cell.angle_beta   90.00
_cell.angle_gamma   90.00
#
_symmetry.space_group_name_H-M   'P 1'
#
loop_
_entity.id
_entity.type
_entity.pdbx_description
1 polymer ?
#
loop_
_entity_poly.entity_id
_entity_poly.type
_entity_poly.pdbx_seq_one_letter_code
_entity_poly.pdbx_strand_id
1 'polypeptide(L)'
;MLRFQLWKIFLVFSVLSLGVIYSLPNIFPPDPAVQITFNSSGGSFNDRVVENIRSNTEKKNINFLSVENDENSILFRTNNYADQISLKQHFEESLDNNFVIALNLAPNTPEWLKSLNAFPMKLGLDLRGGVHFLLEADTDLLVEAKLESSISNLKRILKDISLKPTSLEIEDTSILISLNTQQDADLFTEA
;
A
#
# COMPACT_ATOMS: atom_id res chain seq x y z
N MET A 1 15.06 27.77 -53.97
CA MET A 1 15.36 28.08 -52.52
C MET A 1 14.09 27.93 -51.70
N LEU A 2 14.04 26.97 -50.81
CA LEU A 2 12.92 26.76 -49.87
C LEU A 2 12.92 27.90 -48.88
N ARG A 3 12.00 28.86 -49.04
CA ARG A 3 11.77 29.92 -48.01
C ARG A 3 10.98 29.31 -46.88
N PHE A 4 11.67 28.86 -45.82
CA PHE A 4 11.00 28.49 -44.60
C PHE A 4 10.38 29.72 -43.96
N GLN A 5 9.08 29.70 -43.75
CA GLN A 5 8.36 30.77 -43.04
C GLN A 5 8.81 30.74 -41.57
N LEU A 6 9.21 31.86 -41.02
CA LEU A 6 9.73 31.98 -39.64
C LEU A 6 8.84 31.34 -38.59
N TRP A 7 7.53 31.41 -38.76
CA TRP A 7 6.58 30.81 -37.82
C TRP A 7 6.69 29.26 -37.78
N LYS A 8 7.04 28.59 -38.87
CA LYS A 8 7.25 27.14 -38.89
C LYS A 8 8.51 26.75 -38.13
N ILE A 9 9.55 27.57 -38.22
CA ILE A 9 10.78 27.38 -37.46
C ILE A 9 10.48 27.50 -35.95
N PHE A 10 9.72 28.55 -35.57
CA PHE A 10 9.31 28.76 -34.22
C PHE A 10 8.45 27.62 -33.69
N LEU A 11 7.50 27.11 -34.47
CA LEU A 11 6.66 25.97 -34.13
C LEU A 11 7.51 24.72 -33.89
N VAL A 12 8.43 24.37 -34.80
CA VAL A 12 9.31 23.20 -34.64
C VAL A 12 10.16 23.34 -33.38
N PHE A 13 10.74 24.53 -33.13
CA PHE A 13 11.55 24.77 -31.94
C PHE A 13 10.74 24.65 -30.68
N SER A 14 9.50 25.15 -30.66
CA SER A 14 8.58 25.05 -29.53
C SER A 14 8.24 23.58 -29.22
N VAL A 15 7.93 22.77 -30.23
CA VAL A 15 7.64 21.35 -30.05
C VAL A 15 8.86 20.60 -29.55
N LEU A 16 10.05 20.88 -30.08
CA LEU A 16 11.30 20.28 -29.60
C LEU A 16 11.57 20.66 -28.15
N SER A 17 11.40 21.94 -27.78
CA SER A 17 11.60 22.40 -26.40
C SER A 17 10.65 21.71 -25.44
N LEU A 18 9.38 21.58 -25.79
CA LEU A 18 8.41 20.82 -24.99
C LEU A 18 8.82 19.36 -24.86
N GLY A 19 9.24 18.72 -25.96
CA GLY A 19 9.71 17.33 -25.93
C GLY A 19 10.91 17.15 -24.99
N VAL A 20 11.87 18.08 -24.99
CA VAL A 20 13.02 18.06 -24.08
C VAL A 20 12.56 18.19 -22.62
N ILE A 21 11.68 19.15 -22.32
CA ILE A 21 11.17 19.37 -20.95
C ILE A 21 10.48 18.11 -20.41
N TYR A 22 9.61 17.49 -21.20
CA TYR A 22 8.91 16.26 -20.80
C TYR A 22 9.81 15.01 -20.79
N SER A 23 10.98 15.06 -21.40
CA SER A 23 11.97 13.99 -21.32
C SER A 23 12.88 14.10 -20.10
N LEU A 24 13.06 15.31 -19.53
CA LEU A 24 13.95 15.56 -18.39
C LEU A 24 13.68 14.68 -17.16
N PRO A 25 12.43 14.35 -16.75
CA PRO A 25 12.19 13.51 -15.59
C PRO A 25 12.89 12.15 -15.64
N ASN A 26 13.15 11.62 -16.85
CA ASN A 26 13.80 10.32 -17.00
C ASN A 26 15.32 10.35 -16.69
N ILE A 27 15.91 11.53 -16.56
CA ILE A 27 17.33 11.70 -16.19
C ILE A 27 17.52 11.55 -14.67
N PHE A 28 16.45 11.73 -13.90
CA PHE A 28 16.49 11.63 -12.44
C PHE A 28 16.13 10.20 -12.02
N PRO A 29 17.12 9.37 -11.59
CA PRO A 29 16.83 8.03 -11.11
C PRO A 29 16.00 8.09 -9.83
N PRO A 30 15.07 7.16 -9.63
CA PRO A 30 14.32 7.09 -8.38
C PRO A 30 15.23 6.67 -7.23
N ASP A 31 14.99 7.24 -6.06
CA ASP A 31 15.69 6.88 -4.83
C ASP A 31 15.09 5.59 -4.22
N PRO A 32 15.93 4.71 -3.65
CA PRO A 32 15.44 3.61 -2.85
C PRO A 32 14.65 4.14 -1.65
N ALA A 33 13.51 3.55 -1.36
CA ALA A 33 12.65 3.98 -0.26
C ALA A 33 11.97 2.81 0.43
N VAL A 34 11.63 2.99 1.70
CA VAL A 34 10.80 2.06 2.47
C VAL A 34 9.45 2.71 2.71
N GLN A 35 8.40 2.03 2.31
CA GLN A 35 7.03 2.47 2.50
C GLN A 35 6.38 1.69 3.65
N ILE A 36 5.76 2.40 4.57
CA ILE A 36 4.98 1.86 5.67
C ILE A 36 3.52 2.19 5.41
N THR A 37 2.65 1.19 5.42
CA THR A 37 1.20 1.33 5.26
C THR A 37 0.48 0.58 6.37
N PHE A 38 -0.77 0.95 6.66
CA PHE A 38 -1.60 0.16 7.57
C PHE A 38 -2.09 -1.13 6.91
N ASN A 39 -2.13 -2.21 7.67
CA ASN A 39 -2.67 -3.50 7.22
C ASN A 39 -4.21 -3.49 7.11
N SER A 40 -4.90 -2.55 7.77
CA SER A 40 -6.36 -2.42 7.76
C SER A 40 -6.82 -1.16 7.03
N SER A 41 -7.91 -1.28 6.27
CA SER A 41 -8.56 -0.17 5.57
C SER A 41 -9.19 0.79 6.59
N GLY A 42 -8.49 1.84 6.99
CA GLY A 42 -9.02 2.85 7.92
C GLY A 42 -7.98 3.43 8.90
N GLY A 43 -6.74 2.93 8.84
CA GLY A 43 -5.65 3.56 9.56
C GLY A 43 -5.18 4.82 8.83
N SER A 44 -4.96 5.92 9.56
CA SER A 44 -4.31 7.12 9.05
C SER A 44 -3.09 7.46 9.89
N PHE A 45 -2.04 7.93 9.22
CA PHE A 45 -0.84 8.41 9.90
C PHE A 45 -1.06 9.84 10.37
N ASN A 46 -1.15 10.03 11.67
CA ASN A 46 -1.11 11.37 12.24
C ASN A 46 0.36 11.77 12.52
N ASP A 47 0.61 13.07 12.60
CA ASP A 47 1.97 13.63 12.75
C ASP A 47 2.72 13.07 13.97
N ARG A 48 2.01 12.68 15.03
CA ARG A 48 2.63 12.09 16.23
C ARG A 48 3.21 10.70 15.97
N VAL A 49 2.50 9.88 15.18
CA VAL A 49 2.98 8.53 14.83
C VAL A 49 4.19 8.64 13.91
N VAL A 50 4.12 9.54 12.92
CA VAL A 50 5.22 9.80 12.01
C VAL A 50 6.47 10.25 12.76
N GLU A 51 6.33 11.21 13.68
CA GLU A 51 7.45 11.75 14.46
C GLU A 51 8.03 10.69 15.43
N ASN A 52 7.19 9.83 16.02
CA ASN A 52 7.67 8.73 16.84
C ASN A 52 8.49 7.72 16.04
N ILE A 53 8.02 7.32 14.85
CA ILE A 53 8.74 6.39 13.97
C ILE A 53 10.07 7.03 13.53
N ARG A 54 10.05 8.30 13.12
CA ARG A 54 11.22 9.06 12.73
C ARG A 54 12.24 9.14 13.85
N SER A 55 11.86 9.59 15.05
CA SER A 55 12.76 9.76 16.19
C SER A 55 13.36 8.43 16.65
N ASN A 56 12.61 7.33 16.59
CA ASN A 56 13.13 6.01 16.90
C ASN A 56 14.18 5.54 15.87
N THR A 57 13.95 5.84 14.59
CA THR A 57 14.89 5.52 13.52
C THR A 57 16.18 6.32 13.65
N GLU A 58 16.10 7.62 13.98
CA GLU A 58 17.27 8.49 14.22
C GLU A 58 18.11 8.00 15.41
N LYS A 59 17.49 7.52 16.49
CA LYS A 59 18.20 6.95 17.65
C LYS A 59 19.01 5.71 17.33
N LYS A 60 18.64 4.96 16.30
CA LYS A 60 19.35 3.76 15.83
C LYS A 60 20.48 4.06 14.85
N ASN A 61 20.73 5.35 14.54
CA ASN A 61 21.73 5.81 13.55
C ASN A 61 21.55 5.18 12.15
N ILE A 62 20.33 4.91 11.74
CA ILE A 62 20.02 4.43 10.39
C ILE A 62 19.86 5.66 9.49
N ASN A 63 20.62 5.70 8.39
CA ASN A 63 20.64 6.84 7.49
C ASN A 63 19.41 6.83 6.57
N PHE A 64 18.69 7.95 6.57
CA PHE A 64 17.64 8.23 5.59
C PHE A 64 17.72 9.69 5.13
N LEU A 65 17.25 9.98 3.90
CA LEU A 65 17.32 11.31 3.29
C LEU A 65 16.16 12.20 3.71
N SER A 66 14.96 11.68 3.60
CA SER A 66 13.72 12.40 3.90
C SER A 66 12.59 11.45 4.25
N VAL A 67 11.61 11.98 4.95
CA VAL A 67 10.36 11.29 5.26
C VAL A 67 9.22 12.06 4.60
N GLU A 68 8.45 11.39 3.78
CA GLU A 68 7.23 11.92 3.17
C GLU A 68 6.03 11.24 3.81
N ASN A 69 5.07 12.03 4.25
CA ASN A 69 3.83 11.55 4.84
C ASN A 69 2.69 11.76 3.84
N ASP A 70 1.99 10.69 3.54
CA ASP A 70 0.73 10.71 2.81
C ASP A 70 -0.38 10.19 3.74
N GLU A 71 -1.65 10.44 3.46
CA GLU A 71 -2.77 10.08 4.33
C GLU A 71 -2.74 8.61 4.80
N ASN A 72 -2.33 7.70 3.93
CA ASN A 72 -2.35 6.26 4.16
C ASN A 72 -0.97 5.60 4.21
N SER A 73 0.11 6.34 4.02
CA SER A 73 1.47 5.79 3.95
C SER A 73 2.55 6.77 4.37
N ILE A 74 3.61 6.25 4.96
CA ILE A 74 4.84 6.99 5.22
C ILE A 74 5.93 6.42 4.30
N LEU A 75 6.66 7.29 3.64
CA LEU A 75 7.75 6.93 2.75
C LEU A 75 9.07 7.46 3.28
N PHE A 76 9.98 6.57 3.65
CA PHE A 76 11.34 6.89 4.05
C PHE A 76 12.28 6.71 2.86
N ARG A 77 12.89 7.80 2.39
CA ARG A 77 13.90 7.76 1.31
C ARG A 77 15.27 7.45 1.88
N THR A 78 16.03 6.64 1.17
CA THR A 78 17.41 6.27 1.53
C THR A 78 18.38 6.57 0.39
N ASN A 79 19.69 6.68 0.72
CA ASN A 79 20.73 6.96 -0.27
C ASN A 79 21.04 5.76 -1.16
N ASN A 80 20.91 4.56 -0.63
CA ASN A 80 21.32 3.34 -1.29
C ASN A 80 20.47 2.14 -0.86
N TYR A 81 20.58 1.05 -1.59
CA TYR A 81 19.84 -0.18 -1.31
C TYR A 81 20.23 -0.87 0.00
N ALA A 82 21.46 -0.69 0.46
CA ALA A 82 21.91 -1.28 1.73
C ALA A 82 21.22 -0.61 2.91
N ASP A 83 21.13 0.73 2.91
CA ASP A 83 20.38 1.49 3.92
C ASP A 83 18.90 1.17 3.86
N GLN A 84 18.33 0.97 2.65
CA GLN A 84 16.95 0.58 2.46
C GLN A 84 16.62 -0.77 3.13
N ILE A 85 17.49 -1.78 2.94
CA ILE A 85 17.32 -3.11 3.55
C ILE A 85 17.44 -3.02 5.08
N SER A 86 18.43 -2.29 5.57
CA SER A 86 18.64 -2.10 7.01
C SER A 86 17.46 -1.38 7.66
N LEU A 87 16.91 -0.38 6.97
CA LEU A 87 15.74 0.37 7.43
C LEU A 87 14.47 -0.51 7.44
N LYS A 88 14.27 -1.32 6.40
CA LYS A 88 13.17 -2.29 6.35
C LYS A 88 13.25 -3.26 7.53
N GLN A 89 14.42 -3.87 7.75
CA GLN A 89 14.61 -4.82 8.85
C GLN A 89 14.34 -4.16 10.21
N HIS A 90 14.82 -2.93 10.41
CA HIS A 90 14.54 -2.18 11.63
C HIS A 90 13.04 -1.96 11.85
N PHE A 91 12.28 -1.62 10.81
CA PHE A 91 10.84 -1.43 10.93
C PHE A 91 10.10 -2.75 11.18
N GLU A 92 10.52 -3.85 10.56
CA GLU A 92 9.96 -5.18 10.82
C GLU A 92 10.18 -5.65 12.26
N GLU A 93 11.28 -5.24 12.90
CA GLU A 93 11.59 -5.56 14.30
C GLU A 93 10.91 -4.62 15.31
N SER A 94 10.65 -3.37 14.93
CA SER A 94 10.21 -2.32 15.85
C SER A 94 8.74 -1.95 15.76
N LEU A 95 8.09 -2.28 14.65
CA LEU A 95 6.67 -1.99 14.43
C LEU A 95 5.82 -3.24 14.58
N ASP A 96 4.60 -3.05 15.05
CA ASP A 96 3.61 -4.12 15.22
C ASP A 96 3.12 -4.67 13.87
N ASN A 97 2.50 -5.86 13.89
CA ASN A 97 1.88 -6.51 12.73
C ASN A 97 0.71 -5.73 12.09
N ASN A 98 0.37 -4.58 12.64
CA ASN A 98 -0.64 -3.68 12.09
C ASN A 98 -0.14 -2.88 10.88
N PHE A 99 1.17 -2.91 10.62
CA PHE A 99 1.81 -2.20 9.52
C PHE A 99 2.36 -3.18 8.48
N VAL A 100 2.23 -2.79 7.22
CA VAL A 100 2.88 -3.46 6.08
C VAL A 100 4.07 -2.63 5.67
N ILE A 101 5.24 -3.24 5.66
CA ILE A 101 6.50 -2.60 5.30
C ILE A 101 6.95 -3.12 3.95
N ALA A 102 7.03 -2.25 2.97
CA ALA A 102 7.39 -2.59 1.60
C ALA A 102 8.61 -1.81 1.11
N LEU A 103 9.46 -2.48 0.32
CA LEU A 103 10.49 -1.80 -0.45
C LEU A 103 9.85 -1.08 -1.63
N ASN A 104 10.17 0.19 -1.81
CA ASN A 104 9.65 1.02 -2.89
C ASN A 104 10.78 1.83 -3.53
N LEU A 105 10.47 2.48 -4.64
CA LEU A 105 11.31 3.44 -5.34
C LEU A 105 10.58 4.78 -5.41
N ALA A 106 11.13 5.79 -4.75
CA ALA A 106 10.55 7.13 -4.73
C ALA A 106 11.05 7.96 -5.91
N PRO A 107 10.16 8.58 -6.71
CA PRO A 107 10.59 9.45 -7.81
C PRO A 107 11.39 10.64 -7.28
N ASN A 108 12.58 10.89 -7.85
CA ASN A 108 13.45 12.02 -7.50
C ASN A 108 13.32 13.16 -8.52
N THR A 109 12.10 13.46 -8.94
CA THR A 109 11.82 14.52 -9.90
C THR A 109 11.76 15.87 -9.19
N PRO A 110 12.50 16.90 -9.67
CA PRO A 110 12.42 18.25 -9.11
C PRO A 110 11.00 18.82 -9.10
N GLU A 111 10.68 19.63 -8.07
CA GLU A 111 9.32 20.17 -7.86
C GLU A 111 8.81 21.00 -9.04
N TRP A 112 9.69 21.75 -9.74
CA TRP A 112 9.30 22.52 -10.90
C TRP A 112 8.83 21.65 -12.09
N LEU A 113 9.39 20.42 -12.24
CA LEU A 113 8.94 19.46 -13.24
C LEU A 113 7.62 18.78 -12.80
N LYS A 114 7.47 18.49 -11.51
CA LYS A 114 6.21 17.98 -10.95
C LYS A 114 5.07 18.98 -11.16
N SER A 115 5.31 20.29 -10.99
CA SER A 115 4.30 21.34 -11.21
C SER A 115 3.84 21.43 -12.67
N LEU A 116 4.66 20.98 -13.62
CA LEU A 116 4.31 20.86 -15.04
C LEU A 116 3.67 19.50 -15.39
N ASN A 117 3.37 18.67 -14.40
CA ASN A 117 2.90 17.29 -14.59
C ASN A 117 3.86 16.43 -15.45
N ALA A 118 5.15 16.76 -15.43
CA ALA A 118 6.19 16.00 -16.11
C ALA A 118 6.70 14.92 -15.16
N PHE A 119 6.23 13.69 -15.32
CA PHE A 119 6.64 12.53 -14.53
C PHE A 119 7.57 11.61 -15.32
N PRO A 120 8.48 10.88 -14.65
CA PRO A 120 9.32 9.89 -15.32
C PRO A 120 8.46 8.77 -15.90
N MET A 121 8.93 8.20 -17.00
CA MET A 121 8.26 7.09 -17.66
C MET A 121 8.23 5.89 -16.72
N LYS A 122 7.05 5.31 -16.53
CA LYS A 122 6.90 4.06 -15.78
C LYS A 122 7.40 2.92 -16.66
N LEU A 123 8.62 2.48 -16.39
CA LEU A 123 9.21 1.32 -17.09
C LEU A 123 8.46 0.06 -16.70
N GLY A 124 8.02 -0.72 -17.69
CA GLY A 124 7.45 -2.03 -17.45
C GLY A 124 8.49 -3.04 -16.91
N LEU A 125 8.02 -4.20 -16.50
CA LEU A 125 8.86 -5.28 -15.94
C LEU A 125 9.97 -5.71 -16.93
N ASP A 126 9.67 -5.71 -18.22
CA ASP A 126 10.60 -6.10 -19.28
C ASP A 126 11.83 -5.17 -19.37
N LEU A 127 11.66 -3.88 -19.04
CA LEU A 127 12.72 -2.88 -19.11
C LEU A 127 13.46 -2.68 -17.78
N ARG A 128 12.81 -2.97 -16.66
CA ARG A 128 13.45 -2.91 -15.33
C ARG A 128 14.25 -4.15 -14.99
N GLY A 129 13.96 -5.26 -15.68
CA GLY A 129 14.45 -6.57 -15.28
C GLY A 129 13.76 -7.06 -14.01
N GLY A 130 14.01 -8.29 -13.64
CA GLY A 130 13.43 -8.89 -12.44
C GLY A 130 12.67 -10.15 -12.76
N VAL A 131 12.09 -10.77 -11.73
CA VAL A 131 11.26 -11.96 -11.83
C VAL A 131 9.82 -11.57 -11.57
N HIS A 132 8.94 -11.91 -12.49
CA HIS A 132 7.50 -11.73 -12.32
C HIS A 132 6.91 -13.03 -11.77
N PHE A 133 6.33 -12.95 -10.57
CA PHE A 133 5.55 -14.05 -9.99
C PHE A 133 4.08 -13.70 -10.17
N LEU A 134 3.36 -14.56 -10.89
CA LEU A 134 1.91 -14.55 -10.90
C LEU A 134 1.43 -15.49 -9.79
N LEU A 135 0.80 -14.94 -8.76
CA LEU A 135 0.18 -15.69 -7.69
C LEU A 135 -1.32 -15.69 -7.92
N GLU A 136 -1.89 -16.84 -8.13
CA GLU A 136 -3.32 -17.05 -8.18
C GLU A 136 -3.78 -17.58 -6.82
N ALA A 137 -4.69 -16.88 -6.16
CA ALA A 137 -5.30 -17.34 -4.92
C ALA A 137 -6.66 -17.94 -5.23
N ASP A 138 -6.88 -19.16 -4.77
CA ASP A 138 -8.21 -19.78 -4.80
C ASP A 138 -9.09 -19.11 -3.74
N THR A 139 -9.88 -18.15 -4.20
CA THR A 139 -10.75 -17.34 -3.32
C THR A 139 -11.87 -18.18 -2.74
N ASP A 140 -12.34 -19.20 -3.42
CA ASP A 140 -13.46 -20.05 -2.98
C ASP A 140 -13.04 -20.90 -1.78
N LEU A 141 -11.85 -21.52 -1.85
CA LEU A 141 -11.28 -22.22 -0.70
C LEU A 141 -10.99 -21.30 0.50
N LEU A 142 -10.58 -20.07 0.26
CA LEU A 142 -10.36 -19.10 1.34
C LEU A 142 -11.66 -18.70 2.02
N VAL A 143 -12.72 -18.46 1.25
CA VAL A 143 -14.06 -18.14 1.77
C VAL A 143 -14.59 -19.30 2.58
N GLU A 144 -14.50 -20.53 2.06
CA GLU A 144 -14.95 -21.74 2.75
C GLU A 144 -14.21 -21.94 4.08
N ALA A 145 -12.88 -21.86 4.09
CA ALA A 145 -12.07 -21.96 5.31
C ALA A 145 -12.42 -20.85 6.32
N LYS A 146 -12.71 -19.63 5.85
CA LYS A 146 -13.14 -18.53 6.71
C LYS A 146 -14.51 -18.76 7.32
N LEU A 147 -15.46 -19.28 6.54
CA LEU A 147 -16.79 -19.63 7.01
C LEU A 147 -16.74 -20.75 8.05
N GLU A 148 -15.97 -21.81 7.82
CA GLU A 148 -15.77 -22.88 8.81
C GLU A 148 -15.18 -22.37 10.13
N SER A 149 -14.16 -21.51 10.04
CA SER A 149 -13.56 -20.85 11.22
C SER A 149 -14.60 -20.01 11.95
N SER A 150 -15.44 -19.27 11.22
CA SER A 150 -16.51 -18.45 11.78
C SER A 150 -17.59 -19.29 12.46
N ILE A 151 -17.98 -20.42 11.87
CA ILE A 151 -18.91 -21.38 12.51
C ILE A 151 -18.33 -21.93 13.81
N SER A 152 -17.06 -22.26 13.83
CA SER A 152 -16.40 -22.76 15.03
C SER A 152 -16.40 -21.74 16.16
N ASN A 153 -16.16 -20.48 15.84
CA ASN A 153 -16.24 -19.35 16.79
C ASN A 153 -17.67 -19.12 17.25
N LEU A 154 -18.66 -19.14 16.35
CA LEU A 154 -20.08 -19.03 16.66
C LEU A 154 -20.56 -20.14 17.61
N LYS A 155 -20.17 -21.39 17.35
CA LYS A 155 -20.48 -22.52 18.25
C LYS A 155 -19.94 -22.30 19.64
N ARG A 156 -18.75 -21.70 19.77
CA ARG A 156 -18.15 -21.39 21.06
C ARG A 156 -18.96 -20.30 21.79
N ILE A 157 -19.27 -19.20 21.10
CA ILE A 157 -20.07 -18.08 21.65
C ILE A 157 -21.44 -18.59 22.09
N LEU A 158 -22.14 -19.33 21.25
CA LEU A 158 -23.46 -19.90 21.54
C LEU A 158 -23.43 -20.81 22.77
N LYS A 159 -22.33 -21.57 22.95
CA LYS A 159 -22.14 -22.41 24.13
C LYS A 159 -21.92 -21.57 25.39
N ASP A 160 -21.14 -20.48 25.29
CA ASP A 160 -20.83 -19.60 26.42
C ASP A 160 -22.10 -18.90 26.94
N ILE A 161 -23.01 -18.51 26.04
CA ILE A 161 -24.32 -17.93 26.40
C ILE A 161 -25.43 -19.00 26.63
N SER A 162 -25.04 -20.29 26.62
CA SER A 162 -25.95 -21.43 26.82
C SER A 162 -27.12 -21.53 25.84
N LEU A 163 -26.99 -20.93 24.65
CA LEU A 163 -27.97 -21.01 23.58
C LEU A 163 -27.73 -22.23 22.67
N LYS A 164 -28.79 -22.95 22.34
CA LYS A 164 -28.74 -24.09 21.40
C LYS A 164 -29.48 -23.73 20.12
N PRO A 165 -28.78 -23.49 19.00
CA PRO A 165 -29.41 -23.27 17.73
C PRO A 165 -30.08 -24.54 17.22
N THR A 166 -31.17 -24.41 16.48
CA THR A 166 -31.84 -25.50 15.82
C THR A 166 -31.08 -25.99 14.61
N SER A 167 -30.56 -25.07 13.80
CA SER A 167 -29.65 -25.37 12.69
C SER A 167 -28.61 -24.28 12.51
N LEU A 168 -27.47 -24.66 11.99
CA LEU A 168 -26.36 -23.81 11.60
C LEU A 168 -25.95 -24.26 10.20
N GLU A 169 -26.32 -23.48 9.19
CA GLU A 169 -26.09 -23.83 7.80
C GLU A 169 -25.29 -22.71 7.10
N ILE A 170 -24.45 -23.12 6.17
CA ILE A 170 -23.75 -22.19 5.27
C ILE A 170 -24.62 -22.09 4.01
N GLU A 171 -25.01 -20.87 3.67
CA GLU A 171 -25.67 -20.58 2.40
C GLU A 171 -24.83 -19.54 1.64
N ASP A 172 -24.18 -19.97 0.56
CA ASP A 172 -23.23 -19.20 -0.24
C ASP A 172 -22.08 -18.61 0.62
N THR A 173 -22.13 -17.31 0.90
CA THR A 173 -21.16 -16.55 1.68
C THR A 173 -21.67 -16.11 3.05
N SER A 174 -22.80 -16.63 3.48
CA SER A 174 -23.44 -16.28 4.75
C SER A 174 -23.70 -17.49 5.63
N ILE A 175 -23.75 -17.26 6.94
CA ILE A 175 -24.06 -18.28 7.94
C ILE A 175 -25.49 -18.02 8.44
N LEU A 176 -26.39 -18.99 8.19
CA LEU A 176 -27.75 -18.96 8.68
C LEU A 176 -27.85 -19.67 10.03
N ILE A 177 -28.34 -18.95 11.02
CA ILE A 177 -28.58 -19.47 12.36
C ILE A 177 -30.09 -19.50 12.61
N SER A 178 -30.64 -20.67 12.86
CA SER A 178 -32.01 -20.81 13.26
C SER A 178 -32.10 -21.00 14.76
N LEU A 179 -32.82 -20.12 15.44
CA LEU A 179 -33.07 -20.16 16.86
C LEU A 179 -34.51 -20.57 17.17
N ASN A 180 -34.76 -21.15 18.36
CA ASN A 180 -36.05 -21.71 18.73
C ASN A 180 -37.08 -20.64 19.11
N THR A 181 -36.65 -19.52 19.69
CA THR A 181 -37.53 -18.47 20.19
C THR A 181 -37.03 -17.08 19.86
N GLN A 182 -37.95 -16.10 19.84
CA GLN A 182 -37.59 -14.69 19.64
C GLN A 182 -36.71 -14.16 20.75
N GLN A 183 -36.87 -14.65 21.98
CA GLN A 183 -36.02 -14.28 23.13
C GLN A 183 -34.58 -14.75 22.95
N ASP A 184 -34.35 -15.90 22.31
CA ASP A 184 -33.00 -16.40 22.00
C ASP A 184 -32.33 -15.53 20.93
N ALA A 185 -33.09 -14.98 19.99
CA ALA A 185 -32.57 -14.05 18.97
C ALA A 185 -32.15 -12.70 19.59
N ASP A 186 -32.93 -12.18 20.52
CA ASP A 186 -32.63 -10.94 21.23
C ASP A 186 -31.35 -11.09 22.07
N LEU A 187 -31.19 -12.20 22.80
CA LEU A 187 -29.98 -12.52 23.58
C LEU A 187 -28.74 -12.67 22.70
N PHE A 188 -28.89 -13.22 21.49
CA PHE A 188 -27.79 -13.35 20.55
C PHE A 188 -27.35 -12.00 19.95
N THR A 189 -28.27 -11.05 19.83
CA THR A 189 -27.98 -9.71 19.27
C THR A 189 -27.27 -8.81 20.30
N GLU A 190 -27.46 -9.06 21.60
CA GLU A 190 -26.83 -8.30 22.70
C GLU A 190 -25.46 -8.84 23.13
N ALA A 191 -25.03 -10.02 22.68
CA ALA A 191 -23.81 -10.70 23.06
C ALA A 191 -22.67 -10.48 22.02
#